data_623a119ea57d2046300c9b1428946054
#
_entry.id   623a119ea57d2046300c9b1428946054
#
_cell.length_a   1.000
_cell.length_b   1.000
_cell.length_c   1.000
_cell.angle_alpha   90.00
_cell.angle_beta   90.00
_cell.angle_gamma   90.00
#
_symmetry.space_group_name_H-M   'P 1'
#
loop_
_entity.id
_entity.type
_entity.pdbx_description
1 polymer ?
#
loop_
_entity_poly.entity_id
_entity_poly.type
_entity_poly.pdbx_seq_one_letter_code
_entity_poly.pdbx_strand_id
1 'polypeptide(L)'
;MSLARYQQKRDFARTPEPRGEPVRPGRALRFVIQRHDATRLHYDFRLELDGVLKSWAVPKGPSLDPGDRRLAVHVEDHPVAYGSFEGVIPAGEYGGGSVVLWDRGTWIPEGDPAAGYAKGHLRFRLAGEKLRGDYSLVRMHGRRGGDEKHDNWLLIKGDDEHASADGEALVRDRPESVTSGRVNAEVAAAADLTWTRAGAKKTARERTGAASTAVKAKASKVAKAKATKVKRTQAGAST
;
A
#
# COMPACT_ATOMS: atom_id res chain seq x y z
N MET A 1 21.03 11.92 -5.17
CA MET A 1 19.66 11.40 -5.29
C MET A 1 18.74 12.32 -4.52
N SER A 2 17.60 12.66 -5.04
CA SER A 2 16.79 13.74 -4.49
C SER A 2 15.33 13.29 -4.33
N LEU A 3 14.79 13.43 -3.10
CA LEU A 3 13.36 13.27 -2.81
C LEU A 3 12.55 14.54 -3.17
N ALA A 4 13.16 15.52 -3.84
CA ALA A 4 12.50 16.79 -4.15
C ALA A 4 11.18 16.61 -4.92
N ARG A 5 11.16 15.75 -5.95
CA ARG A 5 9.93 15.46 -6.72
C ARG A 5 8.84 14.83 -5.85
N TYR A 6 9.21 13.90 -4.97
CA TYR A 6 8.30 13.29 -4.02
C TYR A 6 7.67 14.34 -3.10
N GLN A 7 8.51 15.21 -2.53
CA GLN A 7 8.08 16.27 -1.59
C GLN A 7 7.25 17.36 -2.27
N GLN A 8 7.57 17.73 -3.52
CA GLN A 8 6.81 18.73 -4.29
C GLN A 8 5.38 18.30 -4.64
N LYS A 9 5.15 17.00 -4.80
CA LYS A 9 3.82 16.45 -5.17
C LYS A 9 2.89 16.27 -3.99
N ARG A 10 3.31 16.52 -2.74
CA ARG A 10 2.58 16.19 -1.53
C ARG A 10 2.41 17.37 -0.59
N ASP A 11 1.21 17.52 -0.06
CA ASP A 11 0.94 18.37 1.09
C ASP A 11 0.95 17.52 2.37
N PHE A 12 2.08 17.48 3.06
CA PHE A 12 2.24 16.70 4.29
C PHE A 12 1.42 17.23 5.48
N ALA A 13 0.71 18.33 5.31
CA ALA A 13 -0.32 18.76 6.25
C ALA A 13 -1.65 18.03 5.99
N ARG A 14 -1.81 17.37 4.84
CA ARG A 14 -3.07 16.77 4.38
C ARG A 14 -2.98 15.27 4.11
N THR A 15 -1.77 14.73 3.95
CA THR A 15 -1.54 13.30 3.73
C THR A 15 -0.83 12.65 4.93
N PRO A 16 -1.17 11.38 5.30
CA PRO A 16 -0.45 10.63 6.32
C PRO A 16 0.88 10.04 5.82
N GLU A 17 1.22 10.25 4.56
CA GLU A 17 2.46 9.75 3.97
C GLU A 17 3.69 10.32 4.69
N PRO A 18 4.76 9.51 4.91
CA PRO A 18 5.97 9.99 5.58
C PRO A 18 6.72 10.99 4.69
N ARG A 19 7.13 12.11 5.27
CA ARG A 19 7.97 13.10 4.57
C ARG A 19 9.33 12.52 4.18
N GLY A 20 9.93 11.75 5.10
CA GLY A 20 11.16 11.01 4.93
C GLY A 20 12.36 11.79 4.43
N GLU A 21 13.53 11.20 4.63
CA GLU A 21 14.81 11.65 4.09
C GLU A 21 15.56 10.43 3.54
N PRO A 22 16.55 10.63 2.63
CA PRO A 22 17.44 9.55 2.22
C PRO A 22 18.19 9.00 3.44
N VAL A 23 18.25 7.68 3.54
CA VAL A 23 18.97 7.00 4.62
C VAL A 23 20.21 6.30 4.07
N ARG A 24 21.19 6.03 4.93
CA ARG A 24 22.33 5.19 4.53
C ARG A 24 21.82 3.78 4.28
N PRO A 25 22.19 3.15 3.13
CA PRO A 25 21.81 1.77 2.84
C PRO A 25 22.25 0.83 3.98
N GLY A 26 21.35 -0.10 4.35
CA GLY A 26 21.68 -1.19 5.25
C GLY A 26 22.52 -2.27 4.55
N ARG A 27 22.90 -3.33 5.30
CA ARG A 27 23.60 -4.49 4.74
C ARG A 27 22.75 -5.27 3.72
N ALA A 28 21.44 -5.31 3.91
CA ALA A 28 20.50 -5.97 3.02
C ALA A 28 19.61 -4.91 2.36
N LEU A 29 19.54 -4.93 1.02
CA LEU A 29 18.68 -4.06 0.25
C LEU A 29 17.24 -4.57 0.34
N ARG A 30 16.30 -3.68 0.68
CA ARG A 30 14.89 -4.00 0.84
C ARG A 30 14.13 -3.79 -0.45
N PHE A 31 13.10 -4.59 -0.68
CA PHE A 31 12.05 -4.27 -1.62
C PHE A 31 10.70 -4.27 -0.94
N VAL A 32 9.77 -3.51 -1.50
CA VAL A 32 8.38 -3.52 -1.11
C VAL A 32 7.49 -3.41 -2.33
N ILE A 33 6.30 -3.99 -2.24
CA ILE A 33 5.25 -3.81 -3.24
C ILE A 33 3.99 -3.36 -2.50
N GLN A 34 3.46 -2.24 -2.92
CA GLN A 34 2.22 -1.70 -2.37
C GLN A 34 1.11 -1.84 -3.42
N ARG A 35 0.01 -2.52 -3.05
CA ARG A 35 -1.19 -2.57 -3.86
C ARG A 35 -1.98 -1.30 -3.60
N HIS A 36 -2.10 -0.48 -4.63
CA HIS A 36 -2.65 0.86 -4.54
C HIS A 36 -3.94 0.96 -5.36
N ASP A 37 -5.05 1.12 -4.68
CA ASP A 37 -6.37 1.33 -5.27
C ASP A 37 -6.65 2.84 -5.30
N ALA A 38 -6.11 3.48 -6.35
CA ALA A 38 -6.29 4.90 -6.67
C ALA A 38 -7.36 5.05 -7.76
N THR A 39 -7.21 5.98 -8.71
CA THR A 39 -8.09 6.09 -9.88
C THR A 39 -8.13 4.79 -10.69
N ARG A 40 -7.03 4.05 -10.72
CA ARG A 40 -6.92 2.70 -11.25
C ARG A 40 -6.06 1.87 -10.32
N LEU A 41 -6.47 0.64 -10.08
CA LEU A 41 -5.66 -0.31 -9.31
C LEU A 41 -4.32 -0.55 -10.00
N HIS A 42 -3.25 -0.48 -9.24
CA HIS A 42 -1.89 -0.81 -9.69
C HIS A 42 -1.05 -1.31 -8.50
N TYR A 43 0.14 -1.77 -8.81
CA TYR A 43 1.11 -2.23 -7.81
C TYR A 43 2.35 -1.35 -7.91
N ASP A 44 2.68 -0.66 -6.84
CA ASP A 44 3.91 0.12 -6.72
C ASP A 44 5.06 -0.79 -6.32
N PHE A 45 5.89 -1.16 -7.28
CA PHE A 45 7.09 -1.96 -7.09
C PHE A 45 8.26 -1.05 -6.73
N ARG A 46 8.91 -1.30 -5.60
CA ARG A 46 9.96 -0.41 -5.08
C ARG A 46 11.18 -1.20 -4.63
N LEU A 47 12.36 -0.74 -5.07
CA LEU A 47 13.67 -1.30 -4.72
C LEU A 47 14.49 -0.25 -3.96
N GLU A 48 15.00 -0.59 -2.78
CA GLU A 48 15.94 0.26 -2.04
C GLU A 48 17.28 0.31 -2.79
N LEU A 49 17.68 1.51 -3.20
CA LEU A 49 18.97 1.78 -3.85
C LEU A 49 19.39 3.20 -3.50
N ASP A 50 20.65 3.39 -3.12
CA ASP A 50 21.22 4.69 -2.76
C ASP A 50 20.44 5.45 -1.68
N GLY A 51 19.85 4.74 -0.70
CA GLY A 51 19.16 5.31 0.44
C GLY A 51 17.76 5.84 0.16
N VAL A 52 17.19 5.51 -1.01
CA VAL A 52 15.80 5.80 -1.39
C VAL A 52 15.14 4.54 -1.98
N LEU A 53 13.84 4.58 -2.19
CA LEU A 53 13.08 3.55 -2.92
C LEU A 53 12.93 3.99 -4.37
N LYS A 54 13.67 3.37 -5.31
CA LYS A 54 13.40 3.45 -6.75
C LYS A 54 12.06 2.81 -7.01
N SER A 55 11.18 3.47 -7.76
CA SER A 55 9.77 3.12 -7.76
C SER A 55 9.19 3.03 -9.17
N TRP A 56 8.36 2.00 -9.38
CA TRP A 56 7.63 1.77 -10.64
C TRP A 56 6.18 1.40 -10.34
N ALA A 57 5.24 2.07 -11.01
CA ALA A 57 3.84 1.67 -11.03
C ALA A 57 3.64 0.55 -12.07
N VAL A 58 3.13 -0.60 -11.64
CA VAL A 58 2.87 -1.79 -12.45
C VAL A 58 1.35 -2.01 -12.53
N PRO A 59 0.67 -1.60 -13.62
CA PRO A 59 -0.79 -1.58 -13.68
C PRO A 59 -1.45 -2.95 -13.51
N LYS A 60 -0.84 -4.02 -14.01
CA LYS A 60 -1.35 -5.40 -13.87
C LYS A 60 -0.72 -6.17 -12.71
N GLY A 61 0.17 -5.52 -11.94
CA GLY A 61 0.97 -6.21 -10.94
C GLY A 61 2.07 -7.09 -11.53
N PRO A 62 2.93 -7.66 -10.66
CA PRO A 62 3.97 -8.59 -11.08
C PRO A 62 3.36 -9.90 -11.60
N SER A 63 4.08 -10.57 -12.49
CA SER A 63 3.72 -11.88 -13.01
C SER A 63 4.66 -12.96 -12.48
N LEU A 64 4.17 -14.20 -12.39
CA LEU A 64 4.98 -15.40 -12.18
C LEU A 64 5.38 -16.06 -13.50
N ASP A 65 4.79 -15.66 -14.63
CA ASP A 65 5.08 -16.24 -15.95
C ASP A 65 6.30 -15.54 -16.58
N PRO A 66 7.39 -16.29 -16.90
CA PRO A 66 8.54 -15.75 -17.62
C PRO A 66 8.20 -15.24 -19.03
N GLY A 67 7.09 -15.67 -19.62
CA GLY A 67 6.57 -15.19 -20.90
C GLY A 67 6.01 -13.77 -20.83
N ASP A 68 5.57 -13.34 -19.67
CA ASP A 68 4.95 -12.03 -19.47
C ASP A 68 5.96 -10.87 -19.47
N ARG A 69 5.53 -9.75 -20.03
CA ARG A 69 6.24 -8.46 -20.04
C ARG A 69 5.34 -7.42 -19.37
N ARG A 70 5.47 -7.24 -18.05
CA ARG A 70 4.63 -6.30 -17.29
C ARG A 70 5.16 -4.89 -17.43
N LEU A 71 4.32 -3.98 -17.96
CA LEU A 71 4.65 -2.56 -17.98
C LEU A 71 4.93 -2.09 -16.55
N ALA A 72 6.05 -1.41 -16.37
CA ALA A 72 6.48 -0.79 -15.12
C ALA A 72 6.83 0.68 -15.42
N VAL A 73 5.92 1.59 -15.07
CA VAL A 73 6.10 3.03 -15.31
C VAL A 73 6.96 3.58 -14.19
N HIS A 74 8.15 4.05 -14.52
CA HIS A 74 9.06 4.65 -13.54
C HIS A 74 8.47 5.97 -13.01
N VAL A 75 8.46 6.11 -11.70
CA VAL A 75 7.93 7.29 -10.99
C VAL A 75 9.02 7.91 -10.13
N GLU A 76 8.69 8.92 -9.33
CA GLU A 76 9.66 9.56 -8.43
C GLU A 76 10.19 8.61 -7.34
N ASP A 77 11.42 8.86 -6.91
CA ASP A 77 12.02 8.19 -5.76
C ASP A 77 11.20 8.46 -4.49
N HIS A 78 10.99 7.43 -3.67
CA HIS A 78 10.30 7.56 -2.38
C HIS A 78 11.26 7.38 -1.21
N PRO A 79 10.97 7.96 -0.03
CA PRO A 79 11.79 7.72 1.15
C PRO A 79 11.65 6.27 1.61
N VAL A 80 12.72 5.70 2.19
CA VAL A 80 12.71 4.31 2.68
C VAL A 80 11.60 4.08 3.72
N ALA A 81 11.28 5.10 4.53
CA ALA A 81 10.18 5.04 5.49
C ALA A 81 8.80 4.81 4.82
N TYR A 82 8.63 5.18 3.55
CA TYR A 82 7.39 4.91 2.80
C TYR A 82 7.15 3.42 2.58
N GLY A 83 8.18 2.59 2.65
CA GLY A 83 8.06 1.14 2.49
C GLY A 83 7.19 0.44 3.53
N SER A 84 6.91 1.08 4.66
CA SER A 84 5.97 0.56 5.68
C SER A 84 4.60 1.25 5.65
N PHE A 85 4.37 2.16 4.69
CA PHE A 85 3.11 2.88 4.61
C PHE A 85 1.96 1.97 4.15
N GLU A 86 0.91 1.94 4.96
CA GLU A 86 -0.38 1.34 4.66
C GLU A 86 -1.47 2.28 5.18
N GLY A 87 -2.51 2.57 4.38
CA GLY A 87 -3.57 3.48 4.80
C GLY A 87 -4.29 4.13 3.62
N VAL A 88 -4.96 5.24 3.89
CA VAL A 88 -5.72 6.01 2.89
C VAL A 88 -5.03 7.35 2.63
N ILE A 89 -4.69 7.59 1.37
CA ILE A 89 -4.31 8.91 0.89
C ILE A 89 -5.61 9.66 0.57
N PRO A 90 -5.84 10.85 1.13
CA PRO A 90 -7.09 11.56 0.96
C PRO A 90 -7.45 11.84 -0.51
N ALA A 91 -8.74 11.79 -0.83
CA ALA A 91 -9.22 12.17 -2.15
C ALA A 91 -8.83 13.63 -2.48
N GLY A 92 -8.36 13.86 -3.70
CA GLY A 92 -7.88 15.16 -4.16
C GLY A 92 -6.39 15.41 -3.90
N GLU A 93 -5.71 14.55 -3.12
CA GLU A 93 -4.26 14.55 -3.01
C GLU A 93 -3.62 13.70 -4.13
N TYR A 94 -2.34 13.94 -4.42
CA TYR A 94 -1.60 13.15 -5.41
C TYR A 94 -1.56 11.67 -4.98
N GLY A 95 -2.06 10.78 -5.84
CA GLY A 95 -2.16 9.36 -5.51
C GLY A 95 -3.31 9.00 -4.57
N GLY A 96 -4.36 9.85 -4.46
CA GLY A 96 -5.52 9.58 -3.58
C GLY A 96 -6.10 8.19 -3.79
N GLY A 97 -6.32 7.46 -2.67
CA GLY A 97 -6.80 6.08 -2.67
C GLY A 97 -6.30 5.27 -1.48
N SER A 98 -6.61 3.99 -1.43
CA SER A 98 -6.15 3.09 -0.37
C SER A 98 -4.89 2.32 -0.78
N VAL A 99 -3.96 2.20 0.15
CA VAL A 99 -2.66 1.52 -0.03
C VAL A 99 -2.54 0.41 1.00
N VAL A 100 -2.21 -0.80 0.55
CA VAL A 100 -1.82 -1.91 1.42
C VAL A 100 -0.41 -2.38 1.08
N LEU A 101 0.36 -2.79 2.09
CA LEU A 101 1.67 -3.38 1.89
C LEU A 101 1.49 -4.84 1.41
N TRP A 102 1.44 -5.01 0.08
CA TRP A 102 1.12 -6.29 -0.55
C TRP A 102 2.23 -7.32 -0.43
N ASP A 103 3.50 -6.89 -0.54
CA ASP A 103 4.67 -7.75 -0.34
C ASP A 103 5.87 -6.94 0.16
N ARG A 104 6.79 -7.61 0.82
CA ARG A 104 8.08 -7.06 1.29
C ARG A 104 9.12 -8.16 1.45
N GLY A 105 10.37 -7.74 1.43
CA GLY A 105 11.49 -8.64 1.62
C GLY A 105 12.81 -7.98 1.28
N THR A 106 13.76 -8.78 0.88
CA THR A 106 15.07 -8.34 0.40
C THR A 106 15.22 -8.63 -1.09
N TRP A 107 15.98 -7.80 -1.77
CA TRP A 107 16.40 -8.07 -3.14
C TRP A 107 17.92 -8.16 -3.22
N ILE A 108 18.40 -9.05 -4.06
CA ILE A 108 19.81 -9.34 -4.27
C ILE A 108 20.11 -9.00 -5.72
N PRO A 109 20.82 -7.90 -6.01
CA PRO A 109 21.18 -7.55 -7.38
C PRO A 109 22.20 -8.53 -7.96
N GLU A 110 22.08 -8.79 -9.25
CA GLU A 110 23.10 -9.45 -10.05
C GLU A 110 24.06 -8.36 -10.57
N GLY A 111 25.25 -8.30 -10.02
CA GLY A 111 26.24 -7.27 -10.33
C GLY A 111 26.02 -5.95 -9.60
N ASP A 112 26.51 -4.85 -10.19
CA ASP A 112 26.39 -3.50 -9.64
C ASP A 112 24.99 -2.91 -9.92
N PRO A 113 24.13 -2.73 -8.90
CA PRO A 113 22.78 -2.25 -9.10
C PRO A 113 22.71 -0.79 -9.57
N ALA A 114 23.67 0.06 -9.17
CA ALA A 114 23.68 1.46 -9.60
C ALA A 114 24.01 1.56 -11.10
N ALA A 115 25.01 0.78 -11.55
CA ALA A 115 25.36 0.69 -12.96
C ALA A 115 24.22 0.08 -13.79
N GLY A 116 23.59 -1.00 -13.29
CA GLY A 116 22.44 -1.64 -13.93
C GLY A 116 21.25 -0.70 -14.09
N TYR A 117 20.91 0.05 -13.03
CA TYR A 117 19.86 1.06 -13.06
C TYR A 117 20.15 2.17 -14.06
N ALA A 118 21.37 2.69 -14.07
CA ALA A 118 21.79 3.75 -15.00
C ALA A 118 21.69 3.28 -16.47
N LYS A 119 22.12 2.03 -16.74
CA LYS A 119 22.02 1.39 -18.08
C LYS A 119 20.58 1.06 -18.47
N GLY A 120 19.65 1.03 -17.52
CA GLY A 120 18.27 0.61 -17.77
C GLY A 120 18.09 -0.91 -17.85
N HIS A 121 18.93 -1.68 -17.18
CA HIS A 121 18.83 -3.13 -17.11
C HIS A 121 19.29 -3.62 -15.72
N LEU A 122 18.32 -3.89 -14.85
CA LEU A 122 18.52 -4.48 -13.53
C LEU A 122 18.14 -5.95 -13.59
N ARG A 123 19.02 -6.83 -13.12
CA ARG A 123 18.74 -8.24 -12.85
C ARG A 123 18.93 -8.49 -11.37
N PHE A 124 18.01 -9.23 -10.77
CA PHE A 124 18.00 -9.40 -9.31
C PHE A 124 17.13 -10.59 -8.90
N ARG A 125 17.41 -11.11 -7.71
CA ARG A 125 16.58 -12.11 -7.03
C ARG A 125 15.77 -11.45 -5.92
N LEU A 126 14.49 -11.81 -5.83
CA LEU A 126 13.61 -11.43 -4.73
C LEU A 126 13.50 -12.54 -3.69
N ALA A 127 13.52 -12.15 -2.41
CA ALA A 127 13.24 -13.00 -1.27
C ALA A 127 12.13 -12.31 -0.44
N GLY A 128 10.91 -12.36 -0.96
CA GLY A 128 9.71 -11.78 -0.37
C GLY A 128 8.86 -12.77 0.39
N GLU A 129 7.82 -12.24 1.03
CA GLU A 129 6.80 -13.07 1.67
C GLU A 129 5.90 -13.74 0.62
N LYS A 130 5.65 -13.07 -0.51
CA LYS A 130 4.87 -13.57 -1.65
C LYS A 130 5.73 -13.83 -2.89
N LEU A 131 6.47 -12.83 -3.38
CA LEU A 131 7.30 -12.95 -4.57
C LEU A 131 8.70 -13.46 -4.23
N ARG A 132 9.14 -14.45 -5.00
CA ARG A 132 10.47 -15.06 -4.87
C ARG A 132 11.09 -15.33 -6.24
N GLY A 133 12.40 -15.54 -6.23
CA GLY A 133 13.15 -15.93 -7.43
C GLY A 133 13.62 -14.75 -8.27
N ASP A 134 13.99 -15.02 -9.49
CA ASP A 134 14.71 -14.11 -10.36
C ASP A 134 13.75 -13.21 -11.14
N TYR A 135 14.13 -11.92 -11.23
CA TYR A 135 13.40 -10.90 -11.96
C TYR A 135 14.36 -9.98 -12.71
N SER A 136 13.85 -9.30 -13.72
CA SER A 136 14.56 -8.22 -14.36
C SER A 136 13.65 -7.02 -14.60
N LEU A 137 14.24 -5.82 -14.53
CA LEU A 137 13.66 -4.55 -14.95
C LEU A 137 14.45 -4.03 -16.14
N VAL A 138 13.77 -3.86 -17.28
CA VAL A 138 14.39 -3.45 -18.55
C VAL A 138 13.73 -2.17 -19.03
N ARG A 139 14.51 -1.08 -19.16
CA ARG A 139 14.04 0.20 -19.69
C ARG A 139 13.70 0.05 -21.16
N MET A 140 12.52 0.50 -21.52
CA MET A 140 12.10 0.56 -22.92
C MET A 140 12.72 1.79 -23.57
N HIS A 141 13.51 1.55 -24.62
CA HIS A 141 14.00 2.65 -25.45
C HIS A 141 12.88 3.07 -26.42
N GLY A 142 12.39 4.31 -26.29
CA GLY A 142 11.38 4.85 -27.20
C GLY A 142 11.91 4.86 -28.63
N ARG A 143 11.06 4.48 -29.61
CA ARG A 143 11.31 4.81 -31.01
C ARG A 143 11.40 6.34 -31.12
N ARG A 144 12.34 6.88 -31.91
CA ARG A 144 12.43 8.31 -32.22
C ARG A 144 11.05 8.86 -32.57
N GLY A 145 10.50 9.77 -31.73
CA GLY A 145 9.18 10.38 -31.94
C GLY A 145 8.06 9.96 -30.97
N GLY A 146 8.31 9.09 -30.00
CA GLY A 146 7.35 8.78 -28.92
C GLY A 146 7.47 9.76 -27.76
N ASP A 147 6.33 10.07 -27.13
CA ASP A 147 6.23 10.95 -25.95
C ASP A 147 7.33 10.66 -24.92
N GLU A 148 8.29 11.57 -24.76
CA GLU A 148 9.36 11.51 -23.75
C GLU A 148 8.83 11.67 -22.30
N LYS A 149 7.50 11.68 -22.13
CA LYS A 149 6.86 11.95 -20.84
C LYS A 149 6.95 10.81 -19.83
N HIS A 150 7.21 9.58 -20.24
CA HIS A 150 7.22 8.43 -19.34
C HIS A 150 8.46 7.57 -19.55
N ASP A 151 9.23 7.39 -18.47
CA ASP A 151 10.34 6.44 -18.39
C ASP A 151 9.76 5.03 -18.14
N ASN A 152 9.38 4.34 -19.23
CA ASN A 152 8.73 3.06 -19.19
C ASN A 152 9.75 1.91 -19.13
N TRP A 153 9.48 0.95 -18.27
CA TRP A 153 10.25 -0.26 -18.09
C TRP A 153 9.35 -1.48 -18.23
N LEU A 154 9.98 -2.65 -18.36
CA LEU A 154 9.31 -3.95 -18.29
C LEU A 154 9.81 -4.69 -17.06
N LEU A 155 8.90 -5.16 -16.22
CA LEU A 155 9.16 -6.12 -15.15
C LEU A 155 8.91 -7.52 -15.71
N ILE A 156 9.91 -8.39 -15.61
CA ILE A 156 9.93 -9.72 -16.23
C ILE A 156 10.36 -10.74 -15.19
N LYS A 157 9.62 -11.84 -15.03
CA LYS A 157 10.00 -13.00 -14.22
C LYS A 157 11.10 -13.79 -14.91
N GLY A 158 12.09 -14.24 -14.16
CA GLY A 158 13.08 -15.23 -14.63
C GLY A 158 12.51 -16.65 -14.66
N ASP A 159 13.07 -17.51 -15.49
CA ASP A 159 12.71 -18.92 -15.53
C ASP A 159 13.48 -19.66 -14.41
N ASP A 160 12.80 -19.88 -13.29
CA ASP A 160 13.33 -20.52 -12.09
C ASP A 160 12.26 -21.35 -11.36
N GLU A 161 12.62 -21.94 -10.22
CA GLU A 161 11.75 -22.80 -9.41
C GLU A 161 10.48 -22.11 -8.86
N HIS A 162 10.39 -20.79 -8.96
CA HIS A 162 9.23 -19.98 -8.54
C HIS A 162 8.40 -19.48 -9.73
N ALA A 163 8.74 -19.87 -10.95
CA ALA A 163 7.99 -19.53 -12.15
C ALA A 163 6.69 -20.35 -12.24
N SER A 164 5.66 -19.76 -12.84
CA SER A 164 4.38 -20.40 -13.06
C SER A 164 3.72 -19.87 -14.34
N ALA A 165 3.13 -20.78 -15.13
CA ALA A 165 2.34 -20.39 -16.30
C ALA A 165 1.05 -19.61 -15.93
N ASP A 166 0.54 -19.74 -14.68
CA ASP A 166 -0.48 -18.84 -14.16
C ASP A 166 0.21 -17.60 -13.58
N GLY A 167 0.59 -16.69 -14.46
CA GLY A 167 1.31 -15.48 -14.10
C GLY A 167 0.57 -14.56 -13.14
N GLU A 168 -0.77 -14.63 -13.11
CA GLU A 168 -1.61 -13.75 -12.29
C GLU A 168 -2.03 -14.38 -10.94
N ALA A 169 -1.64 -15.63 -10.67
CA ALA A 169 -2.06 -16.36 -9.48
C ALA A 169 -1.94 -15.53 -8.19
N LEU A 170 -0.76 -14.97 -7.92
CA LEU A 170 -0.55 -14.21 -6.68
C LEU A 170 -1.37 -12.93 -6.59
N VAL A 171 -1.47 -12.16 -7.67
CA VAL A 171 -2.22 -10.89 -7.67
C VAL A 171 -3.72 -11.12 -7.57
N ARG A 172 -4.22 -12.25 -8.07
CA ARG A 172 -5.61 -12.67 -8.02
C ARG A 172 -5.98 -13.28 -6.66
N ASP A 173 -5.19 -14.24 -6.19
CA ASP A 173 -5.54 -15.11 -5.07
C ASP A 173 -5.03 -14.61 -3.72
N ARG A 174 -4.05 -13.71 -3.70
CA ARG A 174 -3.41 -13.16 -2.51
C ARG A 174 -3.40 -11.62 -2.48
N PRO A 175 -4.58 -10.95 -2.52
CA PRO A 175 -4.68 -9.49 -2.58
C PRO A 175 -4.36 -8.78 -1.25
N GLU A 176 -4.30 -9.51 -0.14
CA GLU A 176 -4.17 -8.98 1.22
C GLU A 176 -2.77 -8.40 1.52
N SER A 177 -2.71 -7.51 2.50
CA SER A 177 -1.47 -6.99 3.10
C SER A 177 -0.70 -8.06 3.84
N VAL A 178 0.62 -8.10 3.68
CA VAL A 178 1.53 -8.96 4.49
C VAL A 178 1.73 -8.44 5.91
N THR A 179 1.26 -7.23 6.23
CA THR A 179 1.38 -6.64 7.57
C THR A 179 0.08 -6.75 8.36
N SER A 180 -1.04 -6.34 7.76
CA SER A 180 -2.33 -6.27 8.46
C SER A 180 -3.28 -7.43 8.10
N GLY A 181 -3.00 -8.18 7.04
CA GLY A 181 -3.91 -9.19 6.48
C GLY A 181 -5.13 -8.58 5.76
N ARG A 182 -5.26 -7.26 5.73
CA ARG A 182 -6.41 -6.56 5.15
C ARG A 182 -6.26 -6.35 3.64
N VAL A 183 -7.39 -6.27 2.94
CA VAL A 183 -7.44 -5.80 1.55
C VAL A 183 -7.75 -4.31 1.46
N ASN A 184 -7.54 -3.69 0.30
CA ASN A 184 -7.75 -2.25 0.09
C ASN A 184 -9.15 -1.77 0.48
N ALA A 185 -10.20 -2.54 0.21
CA ALA A 185 -11.57 -2.18 0.58
C ALA A 185 -11.75 -2.06 2.09
N GLU A 186 -11.12 -2.95 2.87
CA GLU A 186 -11.17 -2.93 4.34
C GLU A 186 -10.38 -1.75 4.91
N VAL A 187 -9.21 -1.44 4.33
CA VAL A 187 -8.41 -0.26 4.70
C VAL A 187 -9.17 1.03 4.38
N ALA A 188 -9.82 1.10 3.22
CA ALA A 188 -10.65 2.24 2.83
C ALA A 188 -11.86 2.43 3.76
N ALA A 189 -12.54 1.32 4.14
CA ALA A 189 -13.71 1.34 5.03
C ALA A 189 -13.35 1.71 6.47
N ALA A 190 -12.21 1.21 6.98
CA ALA A 190 -11.74 1.49 8.33
C ALA A 190 -11.30 2.95 8.50
N ALA A 191 -10.83 3.60 7.43
CA ALA A 191 -10.27 4.96 7.43
C ALA A 191 -9.27 5.19 8.58
N ASP A 192 -8.51 4.14 8.92
CA ASP A 192 -7.66 4.08 10.12
C ASP A 192 -6.60 5.17 10.19
N LEU A 193 -6.24 5.73 9.03
CA LEU A 193 -5.27 6.79 8.88
C LEU A 193 -5.82 7.98 8.09
N THR A 194 -7.12 8.30 8.24
CA THR A 194 -7.63 9.57 7.71
C THR A 194 -7.06 10.71 8.52
N TRP A 195 -6.25 11.51 7.86
CA TRP A 195 -5.73 12.74 8.41
C TRP A 195 -6.86 13.78 8.43
N THR A 196 -7.17 14.36 9.61
CA THR A 196 -8.04 15.52 9.70
C THR A 196 -7.18 16.77 9.89
N ARG A 197 -7.63 17.89 9.30
CA ARG A 197 -6.95 19.20 9.30
C ARG A 197 -6.47 19.70 10.68
N ALA A 198 -6.84 19.03 11.77
CA ALA A 198 -6.51 19.39 13.15
C ALA A 198 -5.34 18.58 13.74
N GLY A 199 -4.62 17.78 12.97
CA GLY A 199 -3.40 17.06 13.46
C GLY A 199 -3.67 15.96 14.49
N ALA A 200 -4.92 15.64 14.80
CA ALA A 200 -5.24 14.61 15.79
C ALA A 200 -5.50 13.26 15.12
N LYS A 201 -4.63 12.28 15.38
CA LYS A 201 -4.90 10.87 15.11
C LYS A 201 -6.10 10.42 15.95
N LYS A 202 -7.31 10.37 15.39
CA LYS A 202 -8.38 9.56 15.99
C LYS A 202 -8.17 8.12 15.58
N THR A 203 -7.60 7.33 16.47
CA THR A 203 -7.52 5.88 16.27
C THR A 203 -8.91 5.26 16.40
N ALA A 204 -9.16 4.16 15.69
CA ALA A 204 -10.44 3.42 15.69
C ALA A 204 -10.93 3.06 17.11
N ARG A 205 -10.03 3.00 18.08
CA ARG A 205 -10.32 2.70 19.49
C ARG A 205 -11.22 3.73 20.17
N GLU A 206 -11.25 5.00 19.71
CA GLU A 206 -12.12 6.03 20.31
C GLU A 206 -13.55 6.00 19.77
N ARG A 207 -13.79 5.38 18.59
CA ARG A 207 -15.14 5.22 18.02
C ARG A 207 -15.95 4.11 18.72
N THR A 208 -15.30 3.03 19.15
CA THR A 208 -15.98 1.95 19.88
C THR A 208 -16.38 2.37 21.31
N GLY A 209 -15.65 3.29 21.94
CA GLY A 209 -16.02 3.86 23.24
C GLY A 209 -17.29 4.69 23.21
N ALA A 210 -17.50 5.50 22.16
CA ALA A 210 -18.69 6.36 22.02
C ALA A 210 -19.96 5.55 21.66
N ALA A 211 -19.83 4.48 20.86
CA ALA A 211 -20.94 3.60 20.49
C ALA A 211 -21.39 2.74 21.69
N SER A 212 -20.44 2.27 22.50
CA SER A 212 -20.74 1.48 23.71
C SER A 212 -21.50 2.29 24.78
N THR A 213 -21.18 3.57 24.94
CA THR A 213 -21.87 4.46 25.88
C THR A 213 -23.30 4.79 25.43
N ALA A 214 -23.53 4.94 24.13
CA ALA A 214 -24.87 5.21 23.59
C ALA A 214 -25.79 3.98 23.67
N VAL A 215 -25.28 2.77 23.51
CA VAL A 215 -26.04 1.52 23.65
C VAL A 215 -26.41 1.26 25.11
N LYS A 216 -25.50 1.51 26.08
CA LYS A 216 -25.80 1.40 27.51
C LYS A 216 -26.84 2.42 27.97
N ALA A 217 -26.84 3.65 27.47
CA ALA A 217 -27.83 4.68 27.80
C ALA A 217 -29.23 4.34 27.25
N LYS A 218 -29.33 3.71 26.04
CA LYS A 218 -30.61 3.25 25.50
C LYS A 218 -31.18 2.04 26.25
N ALA A 219 -30.35 1.10 26.64
CA ALA A 219 -30.77 -0.08 27.42
C ALA A 219 -31.29 0.30 28.82
N SER A 220 -30.66 1.27 29.50
CA SER A 220 -31.09 1.79 30.80
C SER A 220 -32.43 2.52 30.73
N LYS A 221 -32.72 3.28 29.66
CA LYS A 221 -34.04 3.96 29.48
C LYS A 221 -35.17 2.95 29.21
N VAL A 222 -34.93 1.88 28.47
CA VAL A 222 -35.93 0.84 28.18
C VAL A 222 -36.25 0.01 29.43
N ALA A 223 -35.25 -0.33 30.25
CA ALA A 223 -35.44 -1.05 31.49
C ALA A 223 -36.28 -0.23 32.51
N LYS A 224 -36.04 1.10 32.62
CA LYS A 224 -36.80 1.98 33.51
C LYS A 224 -38.26 2.17 33.08
N ALA A 225 -38.56 2.17 31.78
CA ALA A 225 -39.90 2.26 31.25
C ALA A 225 -40.73 0.97 31.48
N LYS A 226 -40.08 -0.23 31.41
CA LYS A 226 -40.75 -1.53 31.71
C LYS A 226 -41.08 -1.70 33.21
N ALA A 227 -40.19 -1.26 34.10
CA ALA A 227 -40.43 -1.33 35.55
C ALA A 227 -41.62 -0.44 36.01
N THR A 228 -41.80 0.70 35.38
CA THR A 228 -42.91 1.63 35.69
C THR A 228 -44.28 1.09 35.22
N LYS A 229 -44.28 0.31 34.09
CA LYS A 229 -45.53 -0.28 33.56
C LYS A 229 -46.02 -1.49 34.37
N VAL A 230 -45.12 -2.26 34.97
CA VAL A 230 -45.45 -3.44 35.81
C VAL A 230 -46.02 -2.97 37.17
N LYS A 231 -45.52 -1.90 37.78
CA LYS A 231 -46.10 -1.33 39.04
C LYS A 231 -47.51 -0.75 38.89
N ARG A 232 -47.88 -0.30 37.68
CA ARG A 232 -49.20 0.29 37.44
C ARG A 232 -50.29 -0.74 37.17
N THR A 233 -49.94 -1.98 36.78
CA THR A 233 -50.90 -3.08 36.57
C THR A 233 -51.19 -3.88 37.84
N GLN A 234 -50.36 -3.82 38.88
CA GLN A 234 -50.61 -4.46 40.17
C GLN A 234 -51.39 -3.62 41.16
N ALA A 235 -51.58 -2.33 40.91
CA ALA A 235 -52.39 -1.44 41.79
C ALA A 235 -53.86 -1.32 41.37
N GLY A 236 -54.30 -2.02 40.32
CA GLY A 236 -55.68 -1.98 39.81
C GLY A 236 -56.52 -3.27 40.01
N ALA A 237 -56.06 -4.22 40.85
CA ALA A 237 -56.76 -5.46 41.11
C ALA A 237 -56.95 -5.70 42.62
N SER A 238 -57.50 -4.71 43.33
CA SER A 238 -58.03 -4.85 44.70
C SER A 238 -59.06 -3.77 44.95
N THR A 239 -60.26 -4.04 44.49
CA THR A 239 -61.58 -3.61 45.04
C THR A 239 -62.63 -4.54 44.45
#